data_096a83c44fab1d3af40cb77e85fe54e4
#
_entry.id   096a83c44fab1d3af40cb77e85fe54e4
#
_cell.length_a   1.000
_cell.length_b   1.000
_cell.length_c   1.000
_cell.angle_alpha   90.00
_cell.angle_beta   90.00
_cell.angle_gamma   90.00
#
_symmetry.space_group_name_H-M   'P 1'
#
loop_
_entity.id
_entity.type
_entity.pdbx_description
1 polymer ?
#
loop_
_entity_poly.entity_id
_entity_poly.type
_entity_poly.pdbx_seq_one_letter_code
_entity_poly.pdbx_strand_id
1 'polypeptide(L)'
;YDSSLAARLAGGTAGDLITCRPFDVSLSLFKKGQLEKIDGKPGMENFPQHSQVAWQTDDGKDNFCMPMASVIHGFLYNKKIFKKLNLNPPKTEAEFFAVLEAVKKDGSAAPLALGTADQWESHQILFTNWGPTFWGGEEGRKALIAGKARFTDPQFVAAFDAIALLGPYLPKGASSQTYGDSQNQFALGRAAIYPTGSWDIAYFNQTPGLELGAFAPPVRKAGDKCQISDHTDIAMGVNKKARNKEDAFKFLAWVGSQEFAELYTNRLTGFFSLSKHAVAVTDPLARQMQEWRSTCASTIRLNSQVMNRGMPSMENELWNVNAQLLNGKMKPQDAANKIQAGFAKWYAPQQAK
;
A
#
# COMPACT_ATOMS: atom_id res chain seq x y z
N TYR A 1 -11.53 6.89 -7.79
CA TYR A 1 -11.84 5.75 -8.66
C TYR A 1 -13.08 4.99 -8.19
N ASP A 2 -13.12 4.51 -6.94
CA ASP A 2 -14.15 3.58 -6.46
C ASP A 2 -15.57 4.17 -6.50
N SER A 3 -15.74 5.42 -6.10
CA SER A 3 -17.04 6.12 -6.18
C SER A 3 -17.51 6.33 -7.62
N SER A 4 -16.58 6.69 -8.51
CA SER A 4 -16.87 6.85 -9.95
C SER A 4 -17.22 5.52 -10.60
N LEU A 5 -16.50 4.43 -10.26
CA LEU A 5 -16.80 3.09 -10.74
C LEU A 5 -18.18 2.62 -10.26
N ALA A 6 -18.50 2.80 -8.99
CA ALA A 6 -19.80 2.42 -8.43
C ALA A 6 -20.96 3.15 -9.15
N ALA A 7 -20.83 4.45 -9.39
CA ALA A 7 -21.81 5.22 -10.13
C ALA A 7 -21.98 4.73 -11.58
N ARG A 8 -20.87 4.45 -12.28
CA ARG A 8 -20.91 3.94 -13.66
C ARG A 8 -21.50 2.53 -13.74
N LEU A 9 -21.20 1.65 -12.79
CA LEU A 9 -21.78 0.31 -12.73
C LEU A 9 -23.29 0.36 -12.48
N ALA A 10 -23.73 1.23 -11.56
CA ALA A 10 -25.15 1.44 -11.28
C ALA A 10 -25.89 2.01 -12.49
N GLY A 11 -25.30 2.96 -13.19
CA GLY A 11 -25.84 3.61 -14.39
C GLY A 11 -25.70 2.79 -15.68
N GLY A 12 -25.03 1.62 -15.65
CA GLY A 12 -24.80 0.79 -16.85
C GLY A 12 -23.83 1.43 -17.86
N THR A 13 -23.00 2.38 -17.45
CA THR A 13 -22.02 3.12 -18.27
C THR A 13 -20.57 2.75 -17.99
N ALA A 14 -20.32 1.72 -17.17
CA ALA A 14 -18.99 1.20 -16.96
C ALA A 14 -18.44 0.55 -18.24
N GLY A 15 -17.11 0.64 -18.42
CA GLY A 15 -16.42 0.02 -19.55
C GLY A 15 -16.46 -1.51 -19.50
N ASP A 16 -15.99 -2.13 -20.58
CA ASP A 16 -15.90 -3.59 -20.69
C ASP A 16 -14.86 -4.20 -19.75
N LEU A 17 -13.80 -3.44 -19.46
CA LEU A 17 -12.76 -3.80 -18.52
C LEU A 17 -12.87 -2.96 -17.23
N ILE A 18 -12.63 -3.61 -16.10
CA ILE A 18 -12.67 -3.01 -14.77
C ILE A 18 -11.35 -3.26 -14.08
N THR A 19 -10.68 -2.19 -13.63
CA THR A 19 -9.52 -2.31 -12.76
C THR A 19 -9.95 -2.86 -11.39
N CYS A 20 -9.37 -3.97 -11.01
CA CYS A 20 -9.69 -4.69 -9.78
C CYS A 20 -8.69 -4.35 -8.69
N ARG A 21 -9.15 -3.75 -7.60
CA ARG A 21 -8.36 -3.66 -6.38
C ARG A 21 -8.32 -5.01 -5.66
N PRO A 22 -7.27 -5.31 -4.89
CA PRO A 22 -7.15 -6.62 -4.27
C PRO A 22 -8.19 -6.86 -3.16
N PHE A 23 -8.50 -8.12 -2.94
CA PHE A 23 -9.31 -8.67 -1.86
C PHE A 23 -10.74 -8.12 -1.78
N ASP A 24 -11.15 -7.60 -0.62
CA ASP A 24 -12.55 -7.31 -0.25
C ASP A 24 -13.26 -6.40 -1.25
N VAL A 25 -12.56 -5.42 -1.82
CA VAL A 25 -13.16 -4.45 -2.76
C VAL A 25 -13.67 -5.17 -4.00
N SER A 26 -12.81 -5.92 -4.69
CA SER A 26 -13.22 -6.62 -5.92
C SER A 26 -14.03 -7.88 -5.64
N LEU A 27 -13.81 -8.55 -4.51
CA LEU A 27 -14.68 -9.64 -4.07
C LEU A 27 -16.13 -9.16 -3.89
N SER A 28 -16.33 -7.95 -3.36
CA SER A 28 -17.66 -7.34 -3.25
C SER A 28 -18.30 -7.11 -4.64
N LEU A 29 -17.52 -6.64 -5.62
CA LEU A 29 -18.01 -6.47 -7.00
C LEU A 29 -18.41 -7.80 -7.61
N PHE A 30 -17.59 -8.84 -7.42
CA PHE A 30 -17.91 -10.18 -7.92
C PHE A 30 -19.16 -10.78 -7.27
N LYS A 31 -19.27 -10.71 -5.94
CA LYS A 31 -20.46 -11.17 -5.20
C LYS A 31 -21.75 -10.43 -5.59
N LYS A 32 -21.64 -9.19 -6.06
CA LYS A 32 -22.77 -8.40 -6.63
C LYS A 32 -23.07 -8.74 -8.11
N GLY A 33 -22.36 -9.70 -8.69
CA GLY A 33 -22.55 -10.09 -10.09
C GLY A 33 -22.09 -9.04 -11.10
N GLN A 34 -21.10 -8.21 -10.76
CA GLN A 34 -20.59 -7.14 -11.63
C GLN A 34 -19.35 -7.55 -12.44
N LEU A 35 -18.70 -8.65 -12.07
CA LEU A 35 -17.53 -9.20 -12.74
C LEU A 35 -17.82 -10.59 -13.33
N GLU A 36 -17.19 -10.89 -14.46
CA GLU A 36 -17.18 -12.23 -15.01
C GLU A 36 -16.22 -13.15 -14.25
N LYS A 37 -16.53 -14.45 -14.24
CA LYS A 37 -15.59 -15.48 -13.84
C LYS A 37 -14.54 -15.66 -14.93
N ILE A 38 -13.28 -15.80 -14.54
CA ILE A 38 -12.15 -15.89 -15.48
C ILE A 38 -11.37 -17.21 -15.39
N ASP A 39 -11.84 -18.17 -14.61
CA ASP A 39 -11.23 -19.50 -14.54
C ASP A 39 -11.14 -20.15 -15.92
N GLY A 40 -9.97 -20.74 -16.22
CA GLY A 40 -9.72 -21.37 -17.50
C GLY A 40 -9.64 -20.43 -18.70
N LYS A 41 -9.68 -19.13 -18.51
CA LYS A 41 -9.48 -18.17 -19.60
C LYS A 41 -7.99 -18.10 -19.96
N PRO A 42 -7.66 -17.96 -21.28
CA PRO A 42 -6.29 -17.86 -21.75
C PRO A 42 -5.51 -16.77 -21.01
N GLY A 43 -4.29 -17.06 -20.64
CA GLY A 43 -3.40 -16.16 -19.88
C GLY A 43 -3.39 -16.41 -18.36
N MET A 44 -4.49 -16.97 -17.78
CA MET A 44 -4.55 -17.28 -16.34
C MET A 44 -3.50 -18.31 -15.90
N GLU A 45 -3.17 -19.27 -16.75
CA GLU A 45 -2.15 -20.30 -16.53
C GLU A 45 -0.74 -19.71 -16.28
N ASN A 46 -0.53 -18.44 -16.60
CA ASN A 46 0.71 -17.73 -16.39
C ASN A 46 0.82 -17.06 -15.02
N PHE A 47 -0.19 -17.14 -14.17
CA PHE A 47 -0.17 -16.60 -12.83
C PHE A 47 -0.12 -17.72 -11.79
N PRO A 48 0.90 -17.78 -10.94
CA PRO A 48 0.97 -18.76 -9.86
C PRO A 48 -0.11 -18.50 -8.80
N GLN A 49 -0.48 -19.53 -8.06
CA GLN A 49 -1.58 -19.47 -7.07
C GLN A 49 -1.47 -18.29 -6.10
N HIS A 50 -0.27 -17.98 -5.60
CA HIS A 50 -0.07 -16.88 -4.67
C HIS A 50 -0.40 -15.49 -5.28
N SER A 51 -0.28 -15.35 -6.60
CA SER A 51 -0.67 -14.12 -7.30
C SER A 51 -2.18 -14.01 -7.50
N GLN A 52 -2.90 -15.13 -7.51
CA GLN A 52 -4.35 -15.18 -7.76
C GLN A 52 -5.18 -14.93 -6.49
N VAL A 53 -4.64 -15.23 -5.31
CA VAL A 53 -5.36 -15.21 -4.01
C VAL A 53 -6.11 -13.89 -3.76
N ALA A 54 -5.58 -12.77 -4.22
CA ALA A 54 -6.21 -11.46 -4.02
C ALA A 54 -7.50 -11.26 -4.84
N TRP A 55 -7.74 -12.12 -5.83
CA TRP A 55 -8.87 -12.00 -6.75
C TRP A 55 -9.63 -13.31 -6.93
N GLN A 56 -9.65 -14.08 -5.84
CA GLN A 56 -10.43 -15.31 -5.71
C GLN A 56 -11.54 -15.13 -4.67
N THR A 57 -12.56 -15.98 -4.79
CA THR A 57 -13.53 -16.20 -3.71
C THR A 57 -12.84 -16.78 -2.47
N ASP A 58 -13.46 -16.63 -1.30
CA ASP A 58 -12.87 -17.07 -0.01
C ASP A 58 -12.58 -18.58 0.02
N ASP A 59 -13.33 -19.36 -0.75
CA ASP A 59 -13.14 -20.82 -0.90
C ASP A 59 -12.17 -21.20 -2.03
N GLY A 60 -11.61 -20.21 -2.74
CA GLY A 60 -10.63 -20.38 -3.80
C GLY A 60 -11.18 -21.00 -5.09
N LYS A 61 -12.52 -21.12 -5.25
CA LYS A 61 -13.12 -21.80 -6.41
C LYS A 61 -13.23 -20.94 -7.64
N ASP A 62 -13.46 -19.65 -7.46
CA ASP A 62 -13.70 -18.72 -8.56
C ASP A 62 -12.67 -17.59 -8.58
N ASN A 63 -12.03 -17.41 -9.74
CA ASN A 63 -11.21 -16.25 -10.05
C ASN A 63 -12.04 -15.24 -10.84
N PHE A 64 -11.92 -13.95 -10.49
CA PHE A 64 -12.73 -12.89 -11.10
C PHE A 64 -11.92 -11.72 -11.66
N CYS A 65 -10.61 -11.64 -11.44
CA CYS A 65 -9.74 -10.66 -12.10
C CYS A 65 -8.38 -11.29 -12.40
N MET A 66 -7.84 -10.97 -13.58
CA MET A 66 -6.51 -11.36 -14.03
C MET A 66 -5.46 -10.52 -13.27
N PRO A 67 -4.56 -11.14 -12.48
CA PRO A 67 -3.51 -10.43 -11.81
C PRO A 67 -2.62 -9.64 -12.78
N MET A 68 -2.16 -8.45 -12.40
CA MET A 68 -1.24 -7.66 -13.22
C MET A 68 0.07 -7.39 -12.49
N ALA A 69 0.02 -6.66 -11.38
CA ALA A 69 1.22 -6.23 -10.70
C ALA A 69 1.08 -6.19 -9.17
N SER A 70 2.22 -6.28 -8.52
CA SER A 70 2.44 -5.98 -7.10
C SER A 70 3.26 -4.72 -6.94
N VAL A 71 3.23 -4.16 -5.74
CA VAL A 71 4.03 -3.00 -5.32
C VAL A 71 4.67 -3.26 -3.96
N ILE A 72 5.75 -2.54 -3.67
CA ILE A 72 6.51 -2.65 -2.42
C ILE A 72 6.52 -1.30 -1.74
N HIS A 73 6.18 -1.24 -0.46
CA HIS A 73 6.28 -0.03 0.35
C HIS A 73 7.70 0.21 0.85
N GLY A 74 8.05 1.48 1.04
CA GLY A 74 9.31 1.92 1.57
C GLY A 74 9.33 3.44 1.73
N PHE A 75 10.52 3.99 1.88
CA PHE A 75 10.75 5.43 1.98
C PHE A 75 11.66 5.86 0.84
N LEU A 76 11.20 6.83 0.06
CA LEU A 76 12.07 7.53 -0.88
C LEU A 76 12.74 8.70 -0.16
N TYR A 77 13.97 9.03 -0.54
CA TYR A 77 14.67 10.18 0.02
C TYR A 77 15.42 10.96 -1.05
N ASN A 78 15.59 12.26 -0.82
CA ASN A 78 16.35 13.15 -1.67
C ASN A 78 17.85 13.04 -1.33
N LYS A 79 18.63 12.43 -2.23
CA LYS A 79 20.08 12.24 -2.05
C LYS A 79 20.85 13.54 -1.89
N LYS A 80 20.40 14.65 -2.51
CA LYS A 80 21.08 15.95 -2.37
C LYS A 80 20.96 16.50 -0.95
N ILE A 81 19.76 16.38 -0.35
CA ILE A 81 19.54 16.81 1.05
C ILE A 81 20.37 15.93 2.00
N PHE A 82 20.34 14.61 1.81
CA PHE A 82 21.12 13.68 2.64
C PHE A 82 22.62 13.95 2.53
N LYS A 83 23.14 14.17 1.31
CA LYS A 83 24.54 14.51 1.09
C LYS A 83 24.91 15.85 1.73
N LYS A 84 24.09 16.90 1.58
CA LYS A 84 24.29 18.20 2.19
C LYS A 84 24.46 18.11 3.71
N LEU A 85 23.64 17.25 4.36
CA LEU A 85 23.61 17.10 5.80
C LEU A 85 24.48 15.94 6.32
N ASN A 86 25.25 15.30 5.45
CA ASN A 86 26.06 14.12 5.76
C ASN A 86 25.26 13.00 6.45
N LEU A 87 24.05 12.72 5.94
CA LEU A 87 23.14 11.70 6.45
C LEU A 87 23.25 10.41 5.65
N ASN A 88 23.04 9.28 6.33
CA ASN A 88 22.86 7.96 5.70
C ASN A 88 21.40 7.51 5.81
N PRO A 89 20.92 6.68 4.87
CA PRO A 89 19.60 6.05 5.00
C PRO A 89 19.50 5.28 6.32
N PRO A 90 18.45 5.54 7.14
CA PRO A 90 18.31 4.93 8.45
C PRO A 90 17.91 3.45 8.34
N LYS A 91 18.44 2.62 9.23
CA LYS A 91 18.12 1.19 9.33
C LYS A 91 17.27 0.87 10.55
N THR A 92 17.36 1.69 11.59
CA THR A 92 16.62 1.52 12.85
C THR A 92 15.72 2.71 13.15
N GLU A 93 14.72 2.49 14.01
CA GLU A 93 13.83 3.54 14.50
C GLU A 93 14.60 4.74 15.08
N ALA A 94 15.62 4.48 15.90
CA ALA A 94 16.45 5.53 16.50
C ALA A 94 17.21 6.34 15.43
N GLU A 95 17.79 5.67 14.42
CA GLU A 95 18.45 6.35 13.30
C GLU A 95 17.45 7.15 12.47
N PHE A 96 16.23 6.65 12.29
CA PHE A 96 15.19 7.35 11.54
C PHE A 96 14.82 8.68 12.22
N PHE A 97 14.55 8.65 13.52
CA PHE A 97 14.29 9.89 14.25
C PHE A 97 15.50 10.83 14.28
N ALA A 98 16.72 10.31 14.37
CA ALA A 98 17.93 11.13 14.29
C ALA A 98 18.05 11.86 12.93
N VAL A 99 17.73 11.19 11.83
CA VAL A 99 17.68 11.81 10.49
C VAL A 99 16.59 12.88 10.43
N LEU A 100 15.37 12.58 10.94
CA LEU A 100 14.26 13.55 10.95
C LEU A 100 14.63 14.81 11.76
N GLU A 101 15.25 14.66 12.93
CA GLU A 101 15.70 15.79 13.76
C GLU A 101 16.80 16.59 13.07
N ALA A 102 17.76 15.95 12.42
CA ALA A 102 18.83 16.64 11.70
C ALA A 102 18.26 17.51 10.56
N VAL A 103 17.32 16.98 9.77
CA VAL A 103 16.65 17.75 8.71
C VAL A 103 15.81 18.89 9.29
N LYS A 104 15.07 18.63 10.37
CA LYS A 104 14.25 19.64 11.05
C LYS A 104 15.10 20.78 11.58
N LYS A 105 16.26 20.48 12.14
CA LYS A 105 17.22 21.47 12.66
C LYS A 105 17.86 22.32 11.55
N ASP A 106 18.18 21.72 10.40
CA ASP A 106 18.66 22.46 9.22
C ASP A 106 17.61 23.44 8.68
N GLY A 107 16.34 23.07 8.71
CA GLY A 107 15.20 23.94 8.39
C GLY A 107 15.05 24.31 6.91
N SER A 108 15.92 23.86 6.02
CA SER A 108 15.83 24.14 4.57
C SER A 108 14.78 23.31 3.85
N ALA A 109 14.35 22.21 4.42
CA ALA A 109 13.32 21.32 3.91
C ALA A 109 12.51 20.71 5.08
N ALA A 110 11.29 20.27 4.80
CA ALA A 110 10.54 19.46 5.74
C ALA A 110 11.19 18.07 5.88
N PRO A 111 11.22 17.46 7.09
CA PRO A 111 11.73 16.10 7.23
C PRO A 111 10.96 15.07 6.41
N LEU A 112 9.60 15.13 6.45
CA LEU A 112 8.71 14.23 5.72
C LEU A 112 7.79 15.02 4.78
N ALA A 113 7.55 14.51 3.58
CA ALA A 113 6.47 14.94 2.71
C ALA A 113 5.27 14.01 2.90
N LEU A 114 4.27 14.46 3.64
CA LEU A 114 3.03 13.72 3.82
C LEU A 114 1.90 14.68 4.18
N GLY A 115 0.84 14.69 3.38
CA GLY A 115 -0.41 15.35 3.68
C GLY A 115 -1.38 14.43 4.41
N THR A 116 -2.41 15.01 5.02
CA THR A 116 -3.45 14.22 5.69
C THR A 116 -4.87 14.64 5.26
N ALA A 117 -5.01 15.52 4.25
CA ALA A 117 -6.31 15.96 3.76
C ALA A 117 -7.13 14.82 3.16
N ASP A 118 -6.49 13.96 2.38
CA ASP A 118 -7.13 12.80 1.76
C ASP A 118 -7.29 11.62 2.74
N GLN A 119 -6.73 11.70 3.94
CA GLN A 119 -6.72 10.72 5.04
C GLN A 119 -6.06 9.37 4.69
N TRP A 120 -6.33 8.81 3.51
CA TRP A 120 -5.82 7.49 3.12
C TRP A 120 -4.28 7.40 3.12
N GLU A 121 -3.58 8.49 2.84
CA GLU A 121 -2.12 8.54 2.82
C GLU A 121 -1.52 8.16 4.17
N SER A 122 -2.06 8.74 5.27
CA SER A 122 -1.60 8.48 6.63
C SER A 122 -1.68 7.01 7.01
N HIS A 123 -2.65 6.29 6.46
CA HIS A 123 -2.79 4.85 6.67
C HIS A 123 -2.05 4.03 5.62
N GLN A 124 -2.40 4.17 4.33
CA GLN A 124 -1.89 3.27 3.28
C GLN A 124 -0.44 3.54 2.90
N ILE A 125 0.04 4.78 3.05
CA ILE A 125 1.42 5.13 2.72
C ILE A 125 2.34 5.04 3.93
N LEU A 126 1.87 5.39 5.13
CA LEU A 126 2.71 5.45 6.31
C LEU A 126 2.45 4.31 7.29
N PHE A 127 1.22 4.14 7.80
CA PHE A 127 0.94 3.13 8.81
C PHE A 127 1.14 1.70 8.29
N THR A 128 0.67 1.38 7.08
CA THR A 128 0.89 0.04 6.49
C THR A 128 2.31 -0.17 5.99
N ASN A 129 3.07 0.90 5.79
CA ASN A 129 4.48 0.86 5.42
C ASN A 129 5.34 0.48 6.63
N TRP A 130 5.22 1.22 7.73
CA TRP A 130 6.12 1.07 8.89
C TRP A 130 5.54 0.21 10.02
N GLY A 131 4.23 0.18 10.15
CA GLY A 131 3.54 -0.57 11.19
C GLY A 131 3.89 -2.06 11.29
N PRO A 132 4.09 -2.81 10.18
CA PRO A 132 4.51 -4.21 10.22
C PRO A 132 5.74 -4.47 11.08
N THR A 133 6.66 -3.51 11.17
CA THR A 133 7.83 -3.55 12.06
C THR A 133 7.44 -3.73 13.52
N PHE A 134 6.29 -3.19 13.93
CA PHE A 134 5.84 -3.20 15.34
C PHE A 134 5.04 -4.45 15.69
N TRP A 135 4.13 -4.89 14.81
CA TRP A 135 3.26 -6.05 15.10
C TRP A 135 3.76 -7.38 14.54
N GLY A 136 4.98 -7.45 14.00
CA GLY A 136 5.57 -8.70 13.52
C GLY A 136 5.08 -9.12 12.13
N GLY A 137 4.80 -8.16 11.25
CA GLY A 137 4.47 -8.39 9.84
C GLY A 137 3.25 -9.27 9.62
N GLU A 138 3.39 -10.28 8.76
CA GLU A 138 2.28 -11.15 8.34
C GLU A 138 1.73 -12.01 9.48
N GLU A 139 2.55 -12.40 10.43
CA GLU A 139 2.11 -13.19 11.59
C GLU A 139 1.19 -12.38 12.50
N GLY A 140 1.56 -11.12 12.82
CA GLY A 140 0.73 -10.22 13.61
C GLY A 140 -0.58 -9.89 12.89
N ARG A 141 -0.55 -9.65 11.57
CA ARG A 141 -1.76 -9.46 10.76
C ARG A 141 -2.69 -10.67 10.82
N LYS A 142 -2.16 -11.88 10.65
CA LYS A 142 -2.95 -13.12 10.73
C LYS A 142 -3.49 -13.37 12.14
N ALA A 143 -2.71 -13.09 13.18
CA ALA A 143 -3.17 -13.20 14.56
C ALA A 143 -4.34 -12.25 14.83
N LEU A 144 -4.31 -11.03 14.31
CA LEU A 144 -5.40 -10.06 14.41
C LEU A 144 -6.68 -10.58 13.71
N ILE A 145 -6.55 -11.07 12.46
CA ILE A 145 -7.68 -11.65 11.72
C ILE A 145 -8.25 -12.88 12.42
N ALA A 146 -7.40 -13.72 13.00
CA ALA A 146 -7.84 -14.91 13.74
C ALA A 146 -8.43 -14.62 15.14
N GLY A 147 -8.46 -13.35 15.58
CA GLY A 147 -8.90 -12.97 16.93
C GLY A 147 -7.93 -13.39 18.04
N LYS A 148 -6.70 -13.76 17.69
CA LYS A 148 -5.62 -14.10 18.63
C LYS A 148 -4.85 -12.88 19.13
N ALA A 149 -4.98 -11.76 18.41
CA ALA A 149 -4.46 -10.45 18.78
C ALA A 149 -5.56 -9.40 18.63
N ARG A 150 -5.39 -8.26 19.27
CA ARG A 150 -6.30 -7.12 19.27
C ARG A 150 -5.57 -5.84 18.91
N PHE A 151 -6.26 -4.85 18.36
CA PHE A 151 -5.67 -3.53 18.12
C PHE A 151 -5.21 -2.85 19.41
N THR A 152 -5.77 -3.24 20.56
CA THR A 152 -5.39 -2.75 21.89
C THR A 152 -4.16 -3.44 22.48
N ASP A 153 -3.61 -4.45 21.83
CA ASP A 153 -2.39 -5.13 22.31
C ASP A 153 -1.17 -4.21 22.12
N PRO A 154 -0.15 -4.34 23.01
CA PRO A 154 0.98 -3.40 23.05
C PRO A 154 1.69 -3.19 21.72
N GLN A 155 1.81 -4.22 20.87
CA GLN A 155 2.49 -4.14 19.58
C GLN A 155 1.72 -3.28 18.57
N PHE A 156 0.39 -3.29 18.60
CA PHE A 156 -0.43 -2.44 17.72
C PHE A 156 -0.52 -1.01 18.25
N VAL A 157 -0.62 -0.85 19.58
CA VAL A 157 -0.55 0.49 20.20
C VAL A 157 0.79 1.15 19.89
N ALA A 158 1.91 0.40 19.97
CA ALA A 158 3.23 0.91 19.61
C ALA A 158 3.33 1.37 18.16
N ALA A 159 2.61 0.73 17.22
CA ALA A 159 2.54 1.21 15.84
C ALA A 159 1.80 2.55 15.75
N PHE A 160 0.70 2.74 16.47
CA PHE A 160 0.00 4.04 16.53
C PHE A 160 0.84 5.11 17.22
N ASP A 161 1.61 4.76 18.28
CA ASP A 161 2.56 5.66 18.92
C ASP A 161 3.61 6.16 17.92
N ALA A 162 4.22 5.26 17.16
CA ALA A 162 5.21 5.60 16.16
C ALA A 162 4.66 6.57 15.10
N ILE A 163 3.41 6.40 14.67
CA ILE A 163 2.75 7.32 13.74
C ILE A 163 2.52 8.69 14.40
N ALA A 164 2.03 8.74 15.63
CA ALA A 164 1.80 9.99 16.34
C ALA A 164 3.10 10.80 16.51
N LEU A 165 4.22 10.12 16.79
CA LEU A 165 5.54 10.74 16.96
C LEU A 165 6.06 11.38 15.66
N LEU A 166 5.53 11.02 14.49
CA LEU A 166 5.93 11.63 13.21
C LEU A 166 5.24 12.98 12.92
N GLY A 167 4.16 13.29 13.61
CA GLY A 167 3.42 14.54 13.42
C GLY A 167 4.30 15.82 13.40
N PRO A 168 5.23 16.01 14.37
CA PRO A 168 6.11 17.17 14.42
C PRO A 168 7.12 17.31 13.26
N TYR A 169 7.25 16.28 12.40
CA TYR A 169 8.15 16.25 11.26
C TYR A 169 7.45 16.47 9.92
N LEU A 170 6.12 16.59 9.95
CA LEU A 170 5.33 16.94 8.77
C LEU A 170 5.50 18.42 8.40
N PRO A 171 5.26 18.79 7.14
CA PRO A 171 5.29 20.18 6.71
C PRO A 171 4.19 21.01 7.39
N LYS A 172 4.40 22.30 7.50
CA LYS A 172 3.35 23.22 7.95
C LYS A 172 2.13 23.09 7.03
N GLY A 173 0.94 22.98 7.62
CA GLY A 173 -0.30 22.85 6.86
C GLY A 173 -0.55 21.45 6.28
N ALA A 174 0.14 20.41 6.74
CA ALA A 174 -0.06 19.02 6.29
C ALA A 174 -1.52 18.56 6.36
N SER A 175 -2.30 19.08 7.32
CA SER A 175 -3.73 18.77 7.44
C SER A 175 -4.60 19.23 6.26
N SER A 176 -4.09 20.11 5.43
CA SER A 176 -4.75 20.64 4.22
C SER A 176 -4.08 20.20 2.93
N GLN A 177 -3.00 19.43 3.01
CA GLN A 177 -2.26 18.93 1.85
C GLN A 177 -2.83 17.59 1.40
N THR A 178 -3.06 17.49 0.09
CA THR A 178 -3.47 16.27 -0.60
C THR A 178 -2.26 15.41 -0.98
N TYR A 179 -2.52 14.21 -1.48
CA TYR A 179 -1.49 13.33 -2.04
C TYR A 179 -0.65 14.02 -3.14
N GLY A 180 -1.31 14.70 -4.06
CA GLY A 180 -0.63 15.46 -5.11
C GLY A 180 0.26 16.59 -4.55
N ASP A 181 -0.17 17.25 -3.48
CA ASP A 181 0.65 18.27 -2.82
C ASP A 181 1.89 17.66 -2.16
N SER A 182 1.75 16.49 -1.54
CA SER A 182 2.87 15.73 -0.93
C SER A 182 3.90 15.32 -2.00
N GLN A 183 3.43 14.77 -3.13
CA GLN A 183 4.28 14.43 -4.27
C GLN A 183 5.03 15.66 -4.79
N ASN A 184 4.32 16.77 -5.05
CA ASN A 184 4.91 18.01 -5.55
C ASN A 184 5.93 18.59 -4.57
N GLN A 185 5.66 18.55 -3.27
CA GLN A 185 6.57 19.04 -2.25
C GLN A 185 7.90 18.27 -2.26
N PHE A 186 7.83 16.93 -2.34
CA PHE A 186 9.03 16.09 -2.43
C PHE A 186 9.76 16.29 -3.78
N ALA A 187 9.03 16.32 -4.89
CA ALA A 187 9.57 16.53 -6.23
C ALA A 187 10.37 17.85 -6.32
N LEU A 188 9.87 18.91 -5.71
CA LEU A 188 10.53 20.23 -5.66
C LEU A 188 11.69 20.32 -4.65
N GLY A 189 12.07 19.21 -4.00
CA GLY A 189 13.13 19.19 -2.99
C GLY A 189 12.80 19.94 -1.69
N ARG A 190 11.51 20.17 -1.42
CA ARG A 190 11.04 20.85 -0.20
C ARG A 190 10.84 19.90 0.98
N ALA A 191 11.06 18.61 0.77
CA ALA A 191 11.09 17.60 1.82
C ALA A 191 12.22 16.60 1.58
N ALA A 192 12.78 16.05 2.66
CA ALA A 192 13.93 15.16 2.61
C ALA A 192 13.53 13.70 2.37
N ILE A 193 12.41 13.25 2.94
CA ILE A 193 11.92 11.88 2.89
C ILE A 193 10.44 11.89 2.47
N TYR A 194 10.08 10.92 1.66
CA TYR A 194 8.71 10.66 1.24
C TYR A 194 8.34 9.19 1.55
N PRO A 195 7.50 8.95 2.56
CA PRO A 195 6.95 7.62 2.77
C PRO A 195 6.02 7.29 1.60
N THR A 196 6.22 6.17 0.95
CA THR A 196 5.42 5.76 -0.21
C THR A 196 5.63 4.30 -0.55
N GLY A 197 5.38 3.93 -1.77
CA GLY A 197 5.74 2.66 -2.37
C GLY A 197 6.38 2.83 -3.73
N SER A 198 6.73 1.69 -4.32
CA SER A 198 7.45 1.63 -5.59
C SER A 198 6.69 2.31 -6.75
N TRP A 199 5.37 2.45 -6.68
CA TRP A 199 4.54 3.08 -7.73
C TRP A 199 4.87 4.55 -8.00
N ASP A 200 5.45 5.28 -7.04
CA ASP A 200 5.82 6.69 -7.22
C ASP A 200 7.16 6.88 -7.92
N ILE A 201 7.95 5.84 -8.11
CA ILE A 201 9.25 5.93 -8.79
C ILE A 201 9.10 6.50 -10.21
N ALA A 202 8.11 6.01 -10.96
CA ALA A 202 7.86 6.49 -12.31
C ALA A 202 7.56 7.99 -12.38
N TYR A 203 6.82 8.50 -11.40
CA TYR A 203 6.50 9.93 -11.28
C TYR A 203 7.76 10.76 -10.98
N PHE A 204 8.53 10.36 -9.98
CA PHE A 204 9.70 11.13 -9.56
C PHE A 204 10.88 11.02 -10.53
N ASN A 205 11.01 9.94 -11.28
CA ASN A 205 12.02 9.81 -12.34
C ASN A 205 11.86 10.86 -13.45
N GLN A 206 10.66 11.43 -13.60
CA GLN A 206 10.39 12.49 -14.58
C GLN A 206 10.74 13.89 -14.03
N THR A 207 11.13 14.00 -12.75
CA THR A 207 11.42 15.29 -12.12
C THR A 207 12.87 15.72 -12.38
N PRO A 208 13.11 16.77 -13.16
CA PRO A 208 14.47 17.23 -13.46
C PRO A 208 15.27 17.58 -12.19
N GLY A 209 16.44 17.02 -12.06
CA GLY A 209 17.36 17.34 -10.97
C GLY A 209 17.05 16.72 -9.62
N LEU A 210 16.00 15.94 -9.48
CA LEU A 210 15.74 15.12 -8.29
C LEU A 210 16.61 13.85 -8.32
N GLU A 211 17.43 13.65 -7.30
CA GLU A 211 18.24 12.46 -7.12
C GLU A 211 17.62 11.57 -6.04
N LEU A 212 17.02 10.47 -6.48
CA LEU A 212 16.29 9.55 -5.60
C LEU A 212 17.19 8.48 -4.99
N GLY A 213 16.91 8.18 -3.72
CA GLY A 213 17.30 6.93 -3.07
C GLY A 213 16.09 6.31 -2.40
N ALA A 214 16.21 5.05 -1.98
CA ALA A 214 15.19 4.38 -1.19
C ALA A 214 15.81 3.64 -0.01
N PHE A 215 15.04 3.48 1.07
CA PHE A 215 15.36 2.59 2.17
C PHE A 215 14.11 1.82 2.62
N ALA A 216 14.33 0.59 3.05
CA ALA A 216 13.27 -0.25 3.62
C ALA A 216 12.79 0.33 4.96
N PRO A 217 11.56 0.01 5.40
CA PRO A 217 11.07 0.48 6.70
C PRO A 217 12.05 0.16 7.82
N PRO A 218 12.46 1.16 8.64
CA PRO A 218 13.42 0.96 9.71
C PRO A 218 12.92 -0.06 10.73
N VAL A 219 13.80 -0.97 11.14
CA VAL A 219 13.50 -1.92 12.21
C VAL A 219 13.53 -1.23 13.58
N ARG A 220 12.90 -1.83 14.60
CA ARG A 220 12.89 -1.22 15.94
C ARG A 220 14.28 -1.19 16.57
N LYS A 221 15.02 -2.28 16.47
CA LYS A 221 16.38 -2.43 17.01
C LYS A 221 17.30 -3.07 15.99
N ALA A 222 18.58 -2.77 16.08
CA ALA A 222 19.58 -3.44 15.26
C ALA A 222 19.52 -4.97 15.46
N GLY A 223 19.47 -5.70 14.36
CA GLY A 223 19.35 -7.15 14.35
C GLY A 223 17.91 -7.68 14.25
N ASP A 224 16.88 -6.83 14.40
CA ASP A 224 15.51 -7.23 14.13
C ASP A 224 15.31 -7.55 12.65
N LYS A 225 14.37 -8.45 12.36
CA LYS A 225 14.02 -8.80 10.99
C LYS A 225 13.26 -7.67 10.32
N CYS A 226 13.74 -7.21 9.18
CA CYS A 226 13.05 -6.23 8.36
C CYS A 226 11.69 -6.77 7.89
N GLN A 227 10.68 -5.91 7.91
CA GLN A 227 9.33 -6.17 7.40
C GLN A 227 9.02 -5.18 6.27
N ILE A 228 8.45 -5.66 5.17
CA ILE A 228 7.96 -4.81 4.08
C ILE A 228 6.51 -5.13 3.76
N SER A 229 5.73 -4.11 3.47
CA SER A 229 4.46 -4.31 2.78
C SER A 229 4.75 -4.52 1.29
N ASP A 230 4.61 -5.76 0.85
CA ASP A 230 4.78 -6.23 -0.52
C ASP A 230 3.50 -6.96 -0.90
N HIS A 231 2.67 -6.35 -1.69
CA HIS A 231 1.34 -6.89 -1.92
C HIS A 231 0.92 -6.78 -3.38
N THR A 232 0.04 -7.70 -3.78
CA THR A 232 -0.73 -7.56 -5.00
C THR A 232 -1.51 -6.24 -4.96
N ASP A 233 -1.46 -5.46 -6.04
CA ASP A 233 -2.07 -4.12 -6.04
C ASP A 233 -3.14 -3.96 -7.12
N ILE A 234 -2.88 -4.45 -8.32
CA ILE A 234 -3.75 -4.20 -9.47
C ILE A 234 -3.97 -5.46 -10.29
N ALA A 235 -5.22 -5.64 -10.71
CA ALA A 235 -5.66 -6.65 -11.65
C ALA A 235 -6.72 -6.08 -12.61
N MET A 236 -7.10 -6.84 -13.61
CA MET A 236 -8.12 -6.46 -14.58
C MET A 236 -9.20 -7.53 -14.65
N GLY A 237 -10.45 -7.11 -14.51
CA GLY A 237 -11.63 -7.96 -14.67
C GLY A 237 -12.47 -7.57 -15.87
N VAL A 238 -13.34 -8.47 -16.29
CA VAL A 238 -14.34 -8.21 -17.33
C VAL A 238 -15.67 -7.87 -16.67
N ASN A 239 -16.25 -6.75 -17.07
CA ASN A 239 -17.57 -6.34 -16.63
C ASN A 239 -18.62 -7.39 -17.06
N LYS A 240 -19.47 -7.84 -16.13
CA LYS A 240 -20.55 -8.78 -16.42
C LYS A 240 -21.47 -8.30 -17.54
N LYS A 241 -21.62 -6.98 -17.68
CA LYS A 241 -22.43 -6.31 -18.71
C LYS A 241 -21.59 -5.77 -19.88
N ALA A 242 -20.35 -6.26 -20.05
CA ALA A 242 -19.50 -5.85 -21.18
C ALA A 242 -20.19 -6.11 -22.51
N ARG A 243 -20.06 -5.16 -23.44
CA ARG A 243 -20.61 -5.26 -24.80
C ARG A 243 -19.71 -6.11 -25.70
N ASN A 244 -18.39 -6.01 -25.49
CA ASN A 244 -17.36 -6.68 -26.28
C ASN A 244 -16.57 -7.67 -25.40
N LYS A 245 -17.26 -8.64 -24.81
CA LYS A 245 -16.65 -9.61 -23.88
C LYS A 245 -15.50 -10.40 -24.50
N GLU A 246 -15.67 -10.80 -25.76
CA GLU A 246 -14.65 -11.58 -26.47
C GLU A 246 -13.33 -10.78 -26.59
N ASP A 247 -13.40 -9.53 -26.99
CA ASP A 247 -12.21 -8.68 -27.10
C ASP A 247 -11.63 -8.33 -25.74
N ALA A 248 -12.49 -8.16 -24.71
CA ALA A 248 -12.03 -8.00 -23.34
C ALA A 248 -11.22 -9.22 -22.86
N PHE A 249 -11.65 -10.44 -23.17
CA PHE A 249 -10.89 -11.65 -22.84
C PHE A 249 -9.62 -11.80 -23.69
N LYS A 250 -9.61 -11.37 -24.96
CA LYS A 250 -8.38 -11.31 -25.77
C LYS A 250 -7.35 -10.36 -25.10
N PHE A 251 -7.81 -9.21 -24.62
CA PHE A 251 -6.96 -8.29 -23.89
C PHE A 251 -6.39 -8.94 -22.61
N LEU A 252 -7.22 -9.64 -21.82
CA LEU A 252 -6.73 -10.36 -20.64
C LEU A 252 -5.72 -11.46 -21.02
N ALA A 253 -5.93 -12.17 -22.10
CA ALA A 253 -4.94 -13.15 -22.58
C ALA A 253 -3.57 -12.50 -22.86
N TRP A 254 -3.55 -11.30 -23.44
CA TRP A 254 -2.33 -10.52 -23.62
C TRP A 254 -1.73 -10.05 -22.28
N VAL A 255 -2.56 -9.66 -21.30
CA VAL A 255 -2.08 -9.33 -19.93
C VAL A 255 -1.32 -10.51 -19.31
N GLY A 256 -1.68 -11.75 -19.63
CA GLY A 256 -0.96 -12.94 -19.20
C GLY A 256 0.33 -13.24 -19.96
N SER A 257 0.72 -12.43 -20.96
CA SER A 257 1.88 -12.70 -21.80
C SER A 257 3.21 -12.19 -21.21
N GLN A 258 4.33 -12.72 -21.69
CA GLN A 258 5.69 -12.22 -21.43
C GLN A 258 5.82 -10.75 -21.87
N GLU A 259 5.30 -10.43 -23.07
CA GLU A 259 5.36 -9.06 -23.62
C GLU A 259 4.70 -8.04 -22.69
N PHE A 260 3.51 -8.36 -22.20
CA PHE A 260 2.82 -7.46 -21.25
C PHE A 260 3.60 -7.34 -19.93
N ALA A 261 4.11 -8.44 -19.39
CA ALA A 261 4.88 -8.45 -18.15
C ALA A 261 6.10 -7.52 -18.25
N GLU A 262 6.85 -7.60 -19.35
CA GLU A 262 8.03 -6.74 -19.63
C GLU A 262 7.64 -5.28 -19.84
N LEU A 263 6.61 -5.04 -20.67
CA LEU A 263 6.11 -3.71 -20.97
C LEU A 263 5.62 -3.01 -19.70
N TYR A 264 4.75 -3.68 -18.94
CA TYR A 264 4.13 -3.09 -17.76
C TYR A 264 5.16 -2.78 -16.67
N THR A 265 6.04 -3.73 -16.35
CA THR A 265 7.06 -3.56 -15.30
C THR A 265 8.05 -2.44 -15.63
N ASN A 266 8.44 -2.29 -16.91
CA ASN A 266 9.48 -1.34 -17.29
C ASN A 266 8.95 0.03 -17.78
N ARG A 267 7.66 0.13 -18.19
CA ARG A 267 7.03 1.41 -18.55
C ARG A 267 6.33 2.06 -17.36
N LEU A 268 5.80 1.26 -16.44
CA LEU A 268 5.25 1.71 -15.16
C LEU A 268 6.22 1.31 -14.05
N THR A 269 7.38 1.95 -14.03
CA THR A 269 8.45 1.69 -13.07
C THR A 269 7.94 1.59 -11.65
N GLY A 270 8.25 0.49 -10.96
CA GLY A 270 7.82 0.23 -9.60
C GLY A 270 6.55 -0.63 -9.47
N PHE A 271 5.94 -1.03 -10.60
CA PHE A 271 4.94 -2.08 -10.65
C PHE A 271 5.61 -3.38 -11.12
N PHE A 272 5.59 -4.40 -10.29
CA PHE A 272 6.27 -5.68 -10.55
C PHE A 272 5.26 -6.72 -11.03
N SER A 273 5.52 -7.33 -12.18
CA SER A 273 4.64 -8.36 -12.74
C SER A 273 4.37 -9.48 -11.73
N LEU A 274 3.12 -9.92 -11.69
CA LEU A 274 2.66 -11.07 -10.89
C LEU A 274 2.68 -12.38 -11.68
N SER A 275 3.02 -12.34 -12.97
CA SER A 275 3.12 -13.54 -13.80
C SER A 275 4.38 -14.37 -13.47
N LYS A 276 4.39 -15.63 -13.89
CA LYS A 276 5.55 -16.52 -13.77
C LYS A 276 6.69 -16.17 -14.72
N HIS A 277 6.47 -15.20 -15.63
CA HIS A 277 7.48 -14.79 -16.59
C HIS A 277 8.63 -14.05 -15.90
N ALA A 278 9.86 -14.41 -16.25
CA ALA A 278 11.04 -13.70 -15.78
C ALA A 278 11.11 -12.32 -16.45
N VAL A 279 11.11 -11.27 -15.66
CA VAL A 279 11.21 -9.89 -16.13
C VAL A 279 12.43 -9.21 -15.51
N ALA A 280 13.33 -8.71 -16.36
CA ALA A 280 14.43 -7.88 -15.91
C ALA A 280 13.91 -6.47 -15.60
N VAL A 281 13.98 -6.07 -14.33
CA VAL A 281 13.64 -4.69 -13.92
C VAL A 281 14.78 -3.77 -14.30
N THR A 282 14.54 -2.83 -15.21
CA THR A 282 15.58 -1.96 -15.79
C THR A 282 15.94 -0.79 -14.88
N ASP A 283 14.97 -0.21 -14.19
CA ASP A 283 15.21 0.91 -13.27
C ASP A 283 15.97 0.43 -12.02
N PRO A 284 17.11 1.08 -11.67
CA PRO A 284 17.95 0.64 -10.56
C PRO A 284 17.28 0.80 -9.19
N LEU A 285 16.42 1.83 -9.01
CA LEU A 285 15.74 2.04 -7.74
C LEU A 285 14.62 1.04 -7.53
N ALA A 286 13.83 0.76 -8.57
CA ALA A 286 12.80 -0.27 -8.55
C ALA A 286 13.43 -1.66 -8.29
N ARG A 287 14.58 -1.95 -8.92
CA ARG A 287 15.34 -3.19 -8.68
C ARG A 287 15.80 -3.30 -7.23
N GLN A 288 16.36 -2.23 -6.67
CA GLN A 288 16.75 -2.18 -5.25
C GLN A 288 15.55 -2.51 -4.34
N MET A 289 14.37 -1.93 -4.60
CA MET A 289 13.18 -2.25 -3.81
C MET A 289 12.72 -3.69 -3.99
N GLN A 290 12.80 -4.23 -5.22
CA GLN A 290 12.49 -5.63 -5.49
C GLN A 290 13.42 -6.59 -4.71
N GLU A 291 14.70 -6.25 -4.57
CA GLU A 291 15.70 -7.04 -3.82
C GLU A 291 15.37 -7.14 -2.31
N TRP A 292 14.59 -6.22 -1.75
CA TRP A 292 14.13 -6.34 -0.37
C TRP A 292 13.30 -7.61 -0.11
N ARG A 293 12.66 -8.19 -1.13
CA ARG A 293 11.97 -9.48 -1.03
C ARG A 293 12.86 -10.62 -0.56
N SER A 294 14.17 -10.53 -0.84
CA SER A 294 15.14 -11.54 -0.42
C SER A 294 15.72 -11.29 0.98
N THR A 295 15.62 -10.07 1.49
CA THR A 295 16.23 -9.66 2.76
C THR A 295 15.24 -9.36 3.86
N CYS A 296 14.02 -8.94 3.52
CA CYS A 296 12.94 -8.64 4.46
C CYS A 296 11.83 -9.70 4.40
N ALA A 297 11.02 -9.77 5.42
CA ALA A 297 9.78 -10.55 5.40
C ALA A 297 8.65 -9.71 4.77
N SER A 298 7.92 -10.31 3.83
CA SER A 298 6.79 -9.67 3.15
C SER A 298 5.48 -9.85 3.91
N THR A 299 4.66 -8.83 3.93
CA THR A 299 3.26 -8.86 4.37
C THR A 299 2.39 -8.09 3.39
N ILE A 300 1.09 -8.35 3.36
CA ILE A 300 0.13 -7.50 2.65
C ILE A 300 -0.31 -6.35 3.56
N ARG A 301 -0.97 -5.35 3.00
CA ARG A 301 -1.59 -4.27 3.79
C ARG A 301 -2.51 -4.85 4.86
N LEU A 302 -2.44 -4.33 6.08
CA LEU A 302 -3.20 -4.82 7.22
C LEU A 302 -4.70 -4.94 6.95
N ASN A 303 -5.28 -3.95 6.27
CA ASN A 303 -6.71 -3.84 5.97
C ASN A 303 -7.15 -4.49 4.65
N SER A 304 -6.26 -5.14 3.89
CA SER A 304 -6.59 -5.64 2.55
C SER A 304 -7.65 -6.74 2.55
N GLN A 305 -7.68 -7.56 3.58
CA GLN A 305 -8.51 -8.76 3.64
C GLN A 305 -9.35 -8.75 4.92
N VAL A 306 -10.64 -9.04 4.80
CA VAL A 306 -11.63 -9.17 5.87
C VAL A 306 -12.10 -7.84 6.46
N MET A 307 -11.23 -6.87 6.66
CA MET A 307 -11.53 -5.68 7.47
C MET A 307 -12.51 -4.69 6.85
N ASN A 308 -12.86 -4.88 5.57
CA ASN A 308 -13.82 -4.02 4.85
C ASN A 308 -15.19 -4.67 4.62
N ARG A 309 -15.45 -5.81 5.27
CA ARG A 309 -16.68 -6.60 5.04
C ARG A 309 -17.86 -6.18 5.89
N GLY A 310 -17.68 -5.33 6.88
CA GLY A 310 -18.73 -4.88 7.79
C GLY A 310 -18.72 -3.38 8.06
N MET A 311 -19.60 -2.94 8.93
CA MET A 311 -19.76 -1.53 9.29
C MET A 311 -19.50 -1.31 10.78
N PRO A 312 -18.63 -0.33 11.13
CA PRO A 312 -17.88 0.54 10.23
C PRO A 312 -16.79 -0.23 9.45
N SER A 313 -16.45 0.24 8.24
CA SER A 313 -15.29 -0.26 7.50
C SER A 313 -14.02 0.09 8.26
N MET A 314 -13.18 -0.91 8.55
CA MET A 314 -11.94 -0.67 9.28
C MET A 314 -10.92 0.11 8.44
N GLU A 315 -10.97 0.04 7.12
CA GLU A 315 -10.13 0.87 6.27
C GLU A 315 -10.39 2.36 6.51
N ASN A 316 -11.66 2.77 6.42
CA ASN A 316 -12.04 4.17 6.63
C ASN A 316 -11.75 4.64 8.07
N GLU A 317 -11.98 3.78 9.05
CA GLU A 317 -11.64 4.09 10.44
C GLU A 317 -10.14 4.24 10.65
N LEU A 318 -9.32 3.37 10.04
CA LEU A 318 -7.85 3.46 10.09
C LEU A 318 -7.33 4.71 9.37
N TRP A 319 -7.93 5.09 8.23
CA TRP A 319 -7.60 6.36 7.56
C TRP A 319 -7.80 7.54 8.50
N ASN A 320 -8.97 7.59 9.11
CA ASN A 320 -9.36 8.68 10.01
C ASN A 320 -8.46 8.77 11.25
N VAL A 321 -8.23 7.64 11.96
CA VAL A 321 -7.42 7.67 13.19
C VAL A 321 -5.96 8.02 12.91
N ASN A 322 -5.37 7.49 11.84
CA ASN A 322 -3.97 7.79 11.50
C ASN A 322 -3.79 9.28 11.12
N ALA A 323 -4.74 9.86 10.39
CA ALA A 323 -4.73 11.30 10.11
C ALA A 323 -4.87 12.13 11.39
N GLN A 324 -5.71 11.70 12.35
CA GLN A 324 -5.86 12.39 13.63
C GLN A 324 -4.59 12.27 14.51
N LEU A 325 -3.94 11.11 14.52
CA LEU A 325 -2.67 10.89 15.24
C LEU A 325 -1.59 11.84 14.73
N LEU A 326 -1.37 11.89 13.41
CA LEU A 326 -0.39 12.78 12.78
C LEU A 326 -0.66 14.25 13.03
N ASN A 327 -1.94 14.64 13.15
CA ASN A 327 -2.34 16.01 13.45
C ASN A 327 -2.42 16.32 14.96
N GLY A 328 -2.00 15.40 15.84
CA GLY A 328 -2.02 15.58 17.28
C GLY A 328 -3.43 15.68 17.90
N LYS A 329 -4.47 15.20 17.18
CA LYS A 329 -5.89 15.31 17.59
C LYS A 329 -6.41 14.05 18.30
N MET A 330 -5.60 12.99 18.39
CA MET A 330 -5.96 11.72 19.01
C MET A 330 -4.74 11.11 19.70
N LYS A 331 -4.95 10.42 20.83
CA LYS A 331 -3.91 9.65 21.49
C LYS A 331 -3.85 8.24 20.90
N PRO A 332 -2.67 7.59 20.84
CA PRO A 332 -2.49 6.25 20.30
C PRO A 332 -3.40 5.19 20.92
N GLN A 333 -3.54 5.19 22.26
CA GLN A 333 -4.44 4.25 22.93
C GLN A 333 -5.92 4.46 22.56
N ASP A 334 -6.35 5.71 22.36
CA ASP A 334 -7.72 6.03 21.96
C ASP A 334 -7.99 5.57 20.52
N ALA A 335 -6.98 5.71 19.63
CA ALA A 335 -7.03 5.17 18.28
C ALA A 335 -7.19 3.64 18.30
N ALA A 336 -6.37 2.95 19.07
CA ALA A 336 -6.43 1.50 19.24
C ALA A 336 -7.79 1.04 19.77
N ASN A 337 -8.31 1.70 20.81
CA ASN A 337 -9.61 1.41 21.40
C ASN A 337 -10.75 1.61 20.40
N LYS A 338 -10.70 2.72 19.63
CA LYS A 338 -11.71 3.04 18.61
C LYS A 338 -11.75 1.98 17.51
N ILE A 339 -10.59 1.60 16.96
CA ILE A 339 -10.51 0.58 15.90
C ILE A 339 -10.96 -0.77 16.43
N GLN A 340 -10.50 -1.17 17.63
CA GLN A 340 -10.90 -2.43 18.25
C GLN A 340 -12.41 -2.50 18.47
N ALA A 341 -13.01 -1.46 19.02
CA ALA A 341 -14.45 -1.39 19.24
C ALA A 341 -15.24 -1.42 17.93
N GLY A 342 -14.77 -0.74 16.88
CA GLY A 342 -15.39 -0.78 15.56
C GLY A 342 -15.34 -2.17 14.94
N PHE A 343 -14.20 -2.84 15.00
CA PHE A 343 -14.01 -4.17 14.42
C PHE A 343 -14.83 -5.24 15.16
N ALA A 344 -14.88 -5.17 16.49
CA ALA A 344 -15.66 -6.06 17.31
C ALA A 344 -17.18 -5.96 17.11
N LYS A 345 -17.71 -4.86 16.53
CA LYS A 345 -19.15 -4.73 16.26
C LYS A 345 -19.68 -5.78 15.28
N TRP A 346 -18.86 -6.22 14.35
CA TRP A 346 -19.32 -7.07 13.25
C TRP A 346 -18.43 -8.29 12.98
N TYR A 347 -17.18 -8.29 13.44
CA TYR A 347 -16.24 -9.38 13.16
C TYR A 347 -16.17 -10.35 14.32
N ALA A 348 -16.80 -11.51 14.18
CA ALA A 348 -16.95 -12.50 15.26
C ALA A 348 -15.63 -12.89 15.96
N PRO A 349 -14.48 -13.10 15.26
CA PRO A 349 -13.23 -13.41 15.93
C PRO A 349 -12.73 -12.31 16.88
N GLN A 350 -13.17 -11.06 16.72
CA GLN A 350 -12.76 -9.92 17.54
C GLN A 350 -13.78 -9.56 18.63
N GLN A 351 -14.93 -10.23 18.64
CA GLN A 351 -15.90 -10.08 19.72
C GLN A 351 -15.34 -10.70 20.99
N ALA A 352 -15.59 -10.07 22.14
CA ALA A 352 -15.20 -10.64 23.43
C ALA A 352 -15.92 -11.98 23.63
N LYS A 353 -15.16 -13.01 24.00
CA LYS A 353 -15.72 -14.25 24.55
C LYS A 353 -15.98 -14.06 26.02
#